data_269ea660fbb9bde71bb194c538359239
#
_entry.id   269ea660fbb9bde71bb194c538359239
#
_cell.length_a   1.000
_cell.length_b   1.000
_cell.length_c   1.000
_cell.angle_alpha   90.00
_cell.angle_beta   90.00
_cell.angle_gamma   90.00
#
_symmetry.space_group_name_H-M   'P 1'
#
loop_
_entity.id
_entity.type
_entity.pdbx_description
1 polymer ?
#
loop_
_entity_poly.entity_id
_entity_poly.type
_entity_poly.pdbx_seq_one_letter_code
_entity_poly.pdbx_strand_id
1 'polypeptide(L)'
;LKSFLRQDPDIVMVGEIRDLETAEIAIKAAQTGHMVMSTLHTNDAPSTLTRLLNMGVAPFNIAASVLLITAQRLARRLCENCKAPADYPREALLRAGYKEADLDGSWKPYRAVGCSSCNNGYRGRVGLYQVMPISEEIQRTLFFIQLTERTARANNQTELAQKANEALQSGLKKFGVN
;
A
#
# COMPACT_ATOMS: atom_id res chain seq x y z
N LEU A 1 12.47 11.57 -18.65
CA LEU A 1 12.37 12.03 -17.27
C LEU A 1 13.54 12.95 -16.91
N LYS A 2 14.81 12.54 -17.13
CA LYS A 2 16.01 13.35 -16.81
C LYS A 2 15.99 14.77 -17.43
N SER A 3 15.43 14.94 -18.62
CA SER A 3 15.34 16.25 -19.28
C SER A 3 14.33 17.17 -18.60
N PHE A 4 13.25 16.62 -18.04
CA PHE A 4 12.24 17.38 -17.29
C PHE A 4 12.77 17.92 -15.97
N LEU A 5 13.62 17.15 -15.27
CA LEU A 5 14.21 17.57 -14.00
C LEU A 5 15.15 18.79 -14.16
N ARG A 6 15.67 19.05 -15.38
CA ARG A 6 16.49 20.23 -15.68
C ARG A 6 15.67 21.52 -15.86
N GLN A 7 14.34 21.42 -15.85
CA GLN A 7 13.43 22.57 -15.96
C GLN A 7 12.99 23.08 -14.58
N ASP A 8 13.61 22.57 -13.50
CA ASP A 8 13.37 22.94 -12.10
C ASP A 8 11.89 22.88 -11.69
N PRO A 9 11.20 21.75 -11.90
CA PRO A 9 9.81 21.60 -11.48
C PRO A 9 9.70 21.39 -9.98
N ASP A 10 8.74 22.00 -9.29
CA ASP A 10 8.44 21.72 -7.89
C ASP A 10 7.83 20.34 -7.71
N ILE A 11 6.97 19.93 -8.65
CA ILE A 11 6.19 18.68 -8.58
C ILE A 11 6.39 17.88 -9.85
N VAL A 12 6.71 16.61 -9.69
CA VAL A 12 6.91 15.64 -10.79
C VAL A 12 5.91 14.52 -10.66
N MET A 13 5.10 14.30 -11.71
CA MET A 13 4.22 13.13 -11.82
C MET A 13 4.86 12.09 -12.73
N VAL A 14 5.23 10.95 -12.19
CA VAL A 14 5.67 9.77 -12.95
C VAL A 14 4.47 8.84 -13.06
N GLY A 15 3.97 8.58 -14.28
CA GLY A 15 2.75 7.82 -14.49
C GLY A 15 2.75 6.48 -13.77
N GLU A 16 3.84 5.73 -13.87
CA GLU A 16 4.07 4.50 -13.11
C GLU A 16 5.56 4.14 -13.03
N ILE A 17 5.91 3.36 -12.00
CA ILE A 17 7.25 2.77 -11.83
C ILE A 17 7.12 1.27 -12.09
N ARG A 18 7.80 0.80 -13.16
CA ARG A 18 7.83 -0.63 -13.55
C ARG A 18 9.19 -1.28 -13.39
N ASP A 19 10.24 -0.50 -13.40
CA ASP A 19 11.63 -0.94 -13.44
C ASP A 19 12.52 -0.12 -12.51
N LEU A 20 13.74 -0.64 -12.28
CA LEU A 20 14.72 -0.02 -11.40
C LEU A 20 15.17 1.36 -11.89
N GLU A 21 15.36 1.54 -13.20
CA GLU A 21 15.84 2.82 -13.76
C GLU A 21 14.85 3.95 -13.47
N THR A 22 13.57 3.70 -13.70
CA THR A 22 12.50 4.66 -13.39
C THR A 22 12.42 4.95 -11.90
N ALA A 23 12.51 3.91 -11.06
CA ALA A 23 12.51 4.04 -9.61
C ALA A 23 13.67 4.90 -9.10
N GLU A 24 14.89 4.64 -9.57
CA GLU A 24 16.09 5.40 -9.19
C GLU A 24 15.99 6.88 -9.59
N ILE A 25 15.47 7.17 -10.76
CA ILE A 25 15.32 8.57 -11.22
C ILE A 25 14.28 9.29 -10.35
N ALA A 26 13.16 8.64 -10.04
CA ALA A 26 12.12 9.18 -9.18
C ALA A 26 12.66 9.46 -7.75
N ILE A 27 13.40 8.51 -7.20
CA ILE A 27 14.04 8.64 -5.88
C ILE A 27 15.08 9.77 -5.86
N LYS A 28 15.94 9.84 -6.87
CA LYS A 28 16.93 10.92 -6.99
C LYS A 28 16.27 12.29 -7.08
N ALA A 29 15.18 12.40 -7.82
CA ALA A 29 14.40 13.64 -7.88
C ALA A 29 13.83 14.01 -6.49
N ALA A 30 13.25 13.05 -5.77
CA ALA A 30 12.75 13.27 -4.42
C ALA A 30 13.86 13.72 -3.45
N GLN A 31 15.05 13.10 -3.52
CA GLN A 31 16.21 13.45 -2.70
C GLN A 31 16.79 14.83 -3.01
N THR A 32 16.53 15.36 -4.19
CA THR A 32 16.96 16.72 -4.60
C THR A 32 15.88 17.78 -4.39
N GLY A 33 14.81 17.47 -3.63
CA GLY A 33 13.83 18.45 -3.18
C GLY A 33 12.53 18.51 -3.97
N HIS A 34 12.38 17.68 -5.03
CA HIS A 34 11.15 17.67 -5.82
C HIS A 34 10.07 16.83 -5.11
N MET A 35 8.83 17.29 -5.16
CA MET A 35 7.67 16.45 -4.79
C MET A 35 7.38 15.46 -5.92
N VAL A 36 7.65 14.18 -5.69
CA VAL A 36 7.44 13.14 -6.70
C VAL A 36 6.21 12.31 -6.36
N MET A 37 5.29 12.21 -7.31
CA MET A 37 4.13 11.32 -7.23
C MET A 37 4.21 10.25 -8.32
N SER A 38 3.87 9.01 -7.97
CA SER A 38 3.85 7.91 -8.94
C SER A 38 2.86 6.84 -8.56
N THR A 39 2.67 5.86 -9.45
CA THR A 39 1.88 4.68 -9.18
C THR A 39 2.72 3.41 -9.31
N LEU A 40 2.34 2.39 -8.56
CA LEU A 40 2.87 1.03 -8.67
C LEU A 40 1.69 0.05 -8.65
N HIS A 41 1.82 -1.05 -9.38
CA HIS A 41 0.81 -2.11 -9.39
C HIS A 41 1.07 -3.07 -8.22
N THR A 42 0.41 -2.83 -7.10
CA THR A 42 0.46 -3.65 -5.89
C THR A 42 -0.93 -3.87 -5.32
N ASN A 43 -1.07 -4.88 -4.47
CA ASN A 43 -2.38 -5.22 -3.89
C ASN A 43 -2.74 -4.36 -2.67
N ASP A 44 -1.76 -3.88 -1.95
CA ASP A 44 -1.87 -3.10 -0.71
C ASP A 44 -0.65 -2.20 -0.54
N ALA A 45 -0.69 -1.30 0.43
CA ALA A 45 0.37 -0.32 0.64
C ALA A 45 1.71 -0.96 1.05
N PRO A 46 1.77 -1.94 1.97
CA PRO A 46 3.04 -2.57 2.33
C PRO A 46 3.68 -3.39 1.21
N SER A 47 2.89 -4.05 0.36
CA SER A 47 3.41 -4.76 -0.82
C SER A 47 4.19 -3.84 -1.77
N THR A 48 3.94 -2.54 -1.70
CA THR A 48 4.68 -1.55 -2.48
C THR A 48 6.14 -1.48 -2.04
N LEU A 49 6.43 -1.55 -0.74
CA LEU A 49 7.81 -1.60 -0.23
C LEU A 49 8.53 -2.84 -0.74
N THR A 50 7.90 -4.00 -0.60
CA THR A 50 8.45 -5.26 -1.12
C THR A 50 8.67 -5.19 -2.63
N ARG A 51 7.76 -4.57 -3.38
CA ARG A 51 7.90 -4.41 -4.83
C ARG A 51 9.11 -3.56 -5.20
N LEU A 52 9.33 -2.43 -4.50
CA LEU A 52 10.50 -1.58 -4.71
C LEU A 52 11.81 -2.31 -4.39
N LEU A 53 11.85 -3.07 -3.28
CA LEU A 53 13.00 -3.89 -2.90
C LEU A 53 13.28 -4.96 -3.96
N ASN A 54 12.25 -5.66 -4.45
CA ASN A 54 12.39 -6.68 -5.49
C ASN A 54 12.83 -6.12 -6.85
N MET A 55 12.55 -4.85 -7.13
CA MET A 55 13.11 -4.14 -8.29
C MET A 55 14.60 -3.82 -8.14
N GLY A 56 15.17 -3.97 -6.93
CA GLY A 56 16.57 -3.68 -6.63
C GLY A 56 16.81 -2.30 -6.03
N VAL A 57 15.75 -1.58 -5.65
CA VAL A 57 15.90 -0.29 -4.94
C VAL A 57 16.49 -0.54 -3.57
N ALA A 58 17.57 0.15 -3.23
CA ALA A 58 18.20 0.02 -1.94
C ALA A 58 17.27 0.46 -0.80
N PRO A 59 17.16 -0.30 0.30
CA PRO A 59 16.24 -0.01 1.40
C PRO A 59 16.37 1.40 1.99
N PHE A 60 17.60 1.90 2.11
CA PHE A 60 17.84 3.27 2.63
C PHE A 60 17.29 4.36 1.70
N ASN A 61 17.30 4.13 0.38
CA ASN A 61 16.74 5.06 -0.58
C ASN A 61 15.22 5.13 -0.44
N ILE A 62 14.57 3.99 -0.19
CA ILE A 62 13.12 3.94 0.10
C ILE A 62 12.84 4.71 1.39
N ALA A 63 13.57 4.41 2.47
CA ALA A 63 13.41 5.05 3.77
C ALA A 63 13.58 6.58 3.72
N ALA A 64 14.52 7.07 2.89
CA ALA A 64 14.85 8.49 2.81
C ALA A 64 13.94 9.29 1.84
N SER A 65 13.22 8.61 0.94
CA SER A 65 12.52 9.31 -0.15
C SER A 65 11.01 9.08 -0.18
N VAL A 66 10.54 7.92 0.30
CA VAL A 66 9.11 7.62 0.31
C VAL A 66 8.47 8.17 1.58
N LEU A 67 7.48 9.03 1.42
CA LEU A 67 6.78 9.67 2.54
C LEU A 67 5.47 8.98 2.85
N LEU A 68 4.73 8.59 1.81
CA LEU A 68 3.38 8.07 1.93
C LEU A 68 3.10 7.06 0.82
N ILE A 69 2.46 5.96 1.17
CA ILE A 69 1.93 5.00 0.22
C ILE A 69 0.43 4.89 0.43
N THR A 70 -0.34 5.04 -0.66
CA THR A 70 -1.79 4.88 -0.64
C THR A 70 -2.18 3.76 -1.60
N ALA A 71 -2.77 2.70 -1.08
CA ALA A 71 -3.41 1.67 -1.89
C ALA A 71 -4.91 1.94 -1.99
N GLN A 72 -5.48 1.70 -3.18
CA GLN A 72 -6.88 1.95 -3.46
C GLN A 72 -7.55 0.70 -4.04
N ARG A 73 -8.75 0.42 -3.57
CA ARG A 73 -9.68 -0.55 -4.17
C ARG A 73 -11.02 0.11 -4.42
N LEU A 74 -11.71 -0.33 -5.46
CA LEU A 74 -13.05 0.16 -5.78
C LEU A 74 -14.07 -0.91 -5.44
N ALA A 75 -14.96 -0.61 -4.49
CA ALA A 75 -16.12 -1.44 -4.18
C ALA A 75 -17.36 -0.93 -4.95
N ARG A 76 -18.26 -1.84 -5.33
CA ARG A 76 -19.55 -1.46 -5.89
C ARG A 76 -20.42 -0.85 -4.79
N ARG A 77 -21.08 0.25 -5.09
CA ARG A 77 -21.99 0.92 -4.17
C ARG A 77 -23.40 0.38 -4.35
N LEU A 78 -24.08 0.06 -3.26
CA LEU A 78 -25.47 -0.33 -3.30
C LEU A 78 -26.33 0.80 -3.87
N CYS A 79 -27.35 0.43 -4.64
CA CYS A 79 -28.30 1.39 -5.18
C CYS A 79 -29.20 1.92 -4.07
N GLU A 80 -29.20 3.22 -3.86
CA GLU A 80 -30.01 3.87 -2.81
C GLU A 80 -31.50 3.64 -2.99
N ASN A 81 -31.98 3.49 -4.24
CA ASN A 81 -33.40 3.34 -4.54
C ASN A 81 -33.95 1.94 -4.21
N CYS A 82 -33.09 0.90 -4.17
CA CYS A 82 -33.57 -0.47 -4.03
C CYS A 82 -32.80 -1.31 -3.01
N LYS A 83 -31.80 -0.74 -2.32
CA LYS A 83 -31.14 -1.47 -1.24
C LYS A 83 -32.15 -1.82 -0.14
N ALA A 84 -32.09 -3.02 0.39
CA ALA A 84 -32.95 -3.46 1.48
C ALA A 84 -32.10 -3.82 2.70
N PRO A 85 -32.63 -3.62 3.92
CA PRO A 85 -31.98 -4.11 5.12
C PRO A 85 -31.72 -5.61 4.99
N ALA A 86 -30.60 -6.05 5.53
CA ALA A 86 -30.24 -7.47 5.58
C ALA A 86 -29.98 -7.86 7.03
N ASP A 87 -30.36 -9.08 7.34
CA ASP A 87 -30.04 -9.67 8.63
C ASP A 87 -28.94 -10.70 8.42
N TYR A 88 -27.77 -10.43 9.01
CA TYR A 88 -26.63 -11.34 9.00
C TYR A 88 -26.36 -11.83 10.42
N PRO A 89 -26.07 -13.12 10.59
CA PRO A 89 -25.67 -13.66 11.89
C PRO A 89 -24.44 -12.88 12.42
N ARG A 90 -24.44 -12.60 13.73
CA ARG A 90 -23.32 -11.91 14.42
C ARG A 90 -21.96 -12.53 14.09
N GLU A 91 -21.88 -13.86 14.05
CA GLU A 91 -20.67 -14.58 13.70
C GLU A 91 -20.18 -14.30 12.27
N ALA A 92 -21.10 -14.07 11.33
CA ALA A 92 -20.74 -13.73 9.95
C ALA A 92 -20.14 -12.32 9.87
N LEU A 93 -20.65 -11.38 10.65
CA LEU A 93 -20.12 -10.02 10.74
C LEU A 93 -18.73 -10.00 11.39
N LEU A 94 -18.53 -10.76 12.49
CA LEU A 94 -17.22 -10.90 13.12
C LEU A 94 -16.18 -11.51 12.15
N ARG A 95 -16.56 -12.55 11.41
CA ARG A 95 -15.70 -13.14 10.37
C ARG A 95 -15.41 -12.18 9.22
N ALA A 96 -16.30 -11.24 8.95
CA ALA A 96 -16.08 -10.17 7.97
C ALA A 96 -15.16 -9.04 8.48
N GLY A 97 -14.70 -9.12 9.74
CA GLY A 97 -13.73 -8.17 10.31
C GLY A 97 -14.34 -7.08 11.19
N TYR A 98 -15.66 -7.11 11.43
CA TYR A 98 -16.27 -6.21 12.42
C TYR A 98 -15.84 -6.62 13.83
N LYS A 99 -15.65 -5.65 14.70
CA LYS A 99 -15.36 -5.88 16.11
C LYS A 99 -16.67 -5.98 16.89
N GLU A 100 -16.63 -6.63 18.06
CA GLU A 100 -17.76 -6.70 18.97
C GLU A 100 -18.35 -5.31 19.30
N ALA A 101 -17.47 -4.33 19.49
CA ALA A 101 -17.85 -2.95 19.78
C ALA A 101 -18.60 -2.25 18.63
N ASP A 102 -18.41 -2.71 17.39
CA ASP A 102 -19.06 -2.16 16.21
C ASP A 102 -20.49 -2.71 16.03
N LEU A 103 -20.87 -3.76 16.78
CA LEU A 103 -22.15 -4.45 16.70
C LEU A 103 -23.13 -3.98 17.80
N ASP A 104 -23.12 -2.70 18.07
CA ASP A 104 -23.94 -2.02 19.08
C ASP A 104 -25.40 -1.74 18.65
N GLY A 105 -25.74 -2.07 17.41
CA GLY A 105 -27.08 -1.84 16.84
C GLY A 105 -27.29 -0.43 16.29
N SER A 106 -26.28 0.44 16.33
CA SER A 106 -26.36 1.81 15.79
C SER A 106 -26.49 1.84 14.26
N TRP A 107 -26.13 0.76 13.57
CA TRP A 107 -26.24 0.62 12.12
C TRP A 107 -26.85 -0.72 11.71
N LYS A 108 -27.30 -0.80 10.46
CA LYS A 108 -27.83 -2.03 9.86
C LYS A 108 -27.15 -2.31 8.53
N PRO A 109 -26.78 -3.55 8.26
CA PRO A 109 -26.29 -3.94 6.95
C PRO A 109 -27.41 -3.91 5.91
N TYR A 110 -27.04 -3.69 4.66
CA TYR A 110 -27.96 -3.68 3.52
C TYR A 110 -27.49 -4.68 2.46
N ARG A 111 -28.44 -5.19 1.69
CA ARG A 111 -28.18 -6.06 0.53
C ARG A 111 -28.65 -5.43 -0.76
N ALA A 112 -28.07 -5.85 -1.87
CA ALA A 112 -28.50 -5.51 -3.21
C ALA A 112 -29.82 -6.21 -3.53
N VAL A 113 -30.74 -5.49 -4.15
CA VAL A 113 -32.01 -6.06 -4.65
C VAL A 113 -32.06 -5.99 -6.18
N GLY A 114 -32.08 -4.78 -6.73
CA GLY A 114 -32.20 -4.51 -8.16
C GLY A 114 -33.44 -3.69 -8.50
N CYS A 115 -33.28 -2.76 -9.43
CA CYS A 115 -34.39 -1.96 -9.99
C CYS A 115 -33.99 -1.45 -11.38
N SER A 116 -34.93 -0.80 -12.08
CA SER A 116 -34.69 -0.23 -13.40
C SER A 116 -33.62 0.87 -13.46
N SER A 117 -33.24 1.46 -12.33
CA SER A 117 -32.27 2.55 -12.24
C SER A 117 -30.84 2.09 -11.89
N CYS A 118 -30.59 0.78 -11.81
CA CYS A 118 -29.30 0.24 -11.37
C CYS A 118 -28.93 -1.06 -12.09
N ASN A 119 -27.72 -1.51 -11.90
CA ASN A 119 -27.27 -2.82 -12.43
C ASN A 119 -27.18 -3.82 -11.26
N ASN A 120 -28.14 -4.77 -11.21
CA ASN A 120 -28.22 -5.83 -10.20
C ASN A 120 -28.11 -5.31 -8.76
N GLY A 121 -28.76 -4.18 -8.45
CA GLY A 121 -28.75 -3.59 -7.12
C GLY A 121 -27.55 -2.69 -6.81
N TYR A 122 -26.69 -2.42 -7.80
CA TYR A 122 -25.51 -1.57 -7.61
C TYR A 122 -25.55 -0.36 -8.55
N ARG A 123 -25.12 0.80 -8.05
CA ARG A 123 -25.01 2.04 -8.82
C ARG A 123 -23.80 2.85 -8.35
N GLY A 124 -22.81 2.95 -9.24
CA GLY A 124 -21.56 3.64 -8.95
C GLY A 124 -20.58 2.78 -8.13
N ARG A 125 -19.48 3.39 -7.74
CA ARG A 125 -18.39 2.77 -6.98
C ARG A 125 -17.95 3.71 -5.87
N VAL A 126 -17.35 3.15 -4.81
CA VAL A 126 -16.72 3.87 -3.71
C VAL A 126 -15.27 3.40 -3.58
N GLY A 127 -14.36 4.34 -3.32
CA GLY A 127 -12.97 4.03 -3.05
C GLY A 127 -12.79 3.54 -1.61
N LEU A 128 -12.07 2.44 -1.47
CA LEU A 128 -11.53 1.97 -0.20
C LEU A 128 -10.04 2.26 -0.23
N TYR A 129 -9.54 2.95 0.78
CA TYR A 129 -8.16 3.42 0.83
C TYR A 129 -7.44 2.80 2.02
N GLN A 130 -6.23 2.33 1.76
CA GLN A 130 -5.25 2.04 2.79
C GLN A 130 -4.16 3.09 2.69
N VAL A 131 -3.97 3.86 3.74
CA VAL A 131 -3.01 4.96 3.79
C VAL A 131 -1.91 4.59 4.78
N MET A 132 -0.67 4.51 4.30
CA MET A 132 0.48 4.12 5.09
C MET A 132 1.57 5.20 4.99
N PRO A 133 1.67 6.10 5.97
CA PRO A 133 2.82 6.97 6.10
C PRO A 133 4.07 6.15 6.45
N ILE A 134 5.21 6.53 5.90
CA ILE A 134 6.49 5.91 6.23
C ILE A 134 6.98 6.49 7.55
N SER A 135 6.58 5.85 8.66
CA SER A 135 6.96 6.24 10.01
C SER A 135 8.44 5.99 10.26
N GLU A 136 8.99 6.64 11.30
CA GLU A 136 10.36 6.38 11.75
C GLU A 136 10.62 4.89 12.05
N GLU A 137 9.63 4.16 12.54
CA GLU A 137 9.76 2.73 12.83
C GLU A 137 9.94 1.92 11.54
N ILE A 138 9.17 2.24 10.48
CA ILE A 138 9.33 1.64 9.14
C ILE A 138 10.71 1.99 8.57
N GLN A 139 11.15 3.25 8.70
CA GLN A 139 12.46 3.68 8.23
C GLN A 139 13.58 2.93 8.95
N ARG A 140 13.53 2.82 10.29
CA ARG A 140 14.51 2.05 11.07
C ARG A 140 14.56 0.58 10.64
N THR A 141 13.41 -0.03 10.37
CA THR A 141 13.33 -1.41 9.87
C THR A 141 14.03 -1.56 8.52
N LEU A 142 13.79 -0.64 7.58
CA LEU A 142 14.45 -0.62 6.28
C LEU A 142 15.97 -0.43 6.40
N PHE A 143 16.44 0.45 7.29
CA PHE A 143 17.88 0.62 7.57
C PHE A 143 18.49 -0.65 8.16
N PHE A 144 17.80 -1.32 9.08
CA PHE A 144 18.30 -2.56 9.69
C PHE A 144 18.46 -3.66 8.64
N ILE A 145 17.52 -3.80 7.72
CA ILE A 145 17.60 -4.77 6.62
C ILE A 145 18.85 -4.51 5.79
N GLN A 146 19.09 -3.26 5.39
CA GLN A 146 20.27 -2.92 4.61
C GLN A 146 21.58 -3.24 5.33
N LEU A 147 21.63 -2.96 6.64
CA LEU A 147 22.80 -3.27 7.44
C LEU A 147 23.04 -4.78 7.47
N THR A 148 21.98 -5.57 7.68
CA THR A 148 22.04 -7.03 7.71
C THR A 148 22.45 -7.62 6.37
N GLU A 149 21.93 -7.11 5.26
CA GLU A 149 22.32 -7.52 3.90
C GLU A 149 23.78 -7.21 3.61
N ARG A 150 24.27 -6.03 4.00
CA ARG A 150 25.69 -5.65 3.85
C ARG A 150 26.60 -6.56 4.66
N THR A 151 26.23 -6.85 5.92
CA THR A 151 26.99 -7.73 6.80
C THR A 151 27.00 -9.16 6.27
N ALA A 152 25.87 -9.66 5.78
CA ALA A 152 25.75 -10.99 5.18
C ALA A 152 26.62 -11.12 3.93
N ARG A 153 26.63 -10.13 3.05
CA ARG A 153 27.49 -10.09 1.85
C ARG A 153 28.98 -10.03 2.21
N ALA A 154 29.35 -9.22 3.23
CA ALA A 154 30.74 -9.11 3.67
C ALA A 154 31.27 -10.42 4.27
N ASN A 155 30.41 -11.20 4.91
CA ASN A 155 30.78 -12.48 5.55
C ASN A 155 30.54 -13.72 4.66
N ASN A 156 30.12 -13.54 3.41
CA ASN A 156 29.77 -14.63 2.48
C ASN A 156 28.67 -15.57 3.02
N GLN A 157 27.77 -15.04 3.87
CA GLN A 157 26.71 -15.76 4.56
C GLN A 157 25.36 -15.53 3.86
N THR A 158 25.05 -16.31 2.84
CA THR A 158 23.80 -16.25 2.07
C THR A 158 22.56 -16.48 2.97
N GLU A 159 22.71 -17.32 3.99
CA GLU A 159 21.63 -17.68 4.94
C GLU A 159 21.19 -16.50 5.82
N LEU A 160 22.08 -15.60 6.20
CA LEU A 160 21.77 -14.40 6.99
C LEU A 160 20.97 -13.37 6.14
N ALA A 161 21.30 -13.25 4.86
CA ALA A 161 20.57 -12.36 3.95
C ALA A 161 19.14 -12.86 3.73
N GLN A 162 18.94 -14.17 3.70
CA GLN A 162 17.61 -14.78 3.59
C GLN A 162 16.79 -14.58 4.85
N LYS A 163 17.37 -14.74 6.05
CA LYS A 163 16.72 -14.46 7.34
C LYS A 163 16.36 -12.98 7.51
N ALA A 164 17.18 -12.07 6.99
CA ALA A 164 16.85 -10.63 7.01
C ALA A 164 15.62 -10.31 6.15
N ASN A 165 15.48 -10.97 5.00
CA ASN A 165 14.31 -10.83 4.13
C ASN A 165 13.05 -11.45 4.76
N GLU A 166 13.17 -12.57 5.45
CA GLU A 166 12.08 -13.20 6.21
C GLU A 166 11.64 -12.35 7.40
N ALA A 167 12.59 -11.72 8.11
CA ALA A 167 12.30 -10.79 9.20
C ALA A 167 11.59 -9.52 8.69
N LEU A 168 11.92 -9.05 7.49
CA LEU A 168 11.20 -7.96 6.82
C LEU A 168 9.73 -8.35 6.58
N GLN A 169 9.52 -9.51 5.99
CA GLN A 169 8.17 -10.03 5.72
C GLN A 169 7.36 -10.17 7.02
N SER A 170 8.01 -10.64 8.09
CA SER A 170 7.41 -10.78 9.42
C SER A 170 7.17 -9.43 10.11
N GLY A 171 8.12 -8.49 10.01
CA GLY A 171 7.99 -7.14 10.57
C GLY A 171 6.87 -6.34 9.88
N LEU A 172 6.82 -6.38 8.56
CA LEU A 172 5.76 -5.74 7.77
C LEU A 172 4.37 -6.32 8.08
N LYS A 173 4.27 -7.62 8.40
CA LYS A 173 3.02 -8.24 8.88
C LYS A 173 2.51 -7.65 10.19
N LYS A 174 3.38 -7.19 11.09
CA LYS A 174 2.98 -6.53 12.36
C LYS A 174 2.32 -5.17 12.13
N PHE A 175 2.53 -4.54 10.97
CA PHE A 175 1.89 -3.26 10.60
C PHE A 175 0.52 -3.43 9.91
N GLY A 176 -0.14 -4.59 10.06
CA GLY A 176 -1.49 -4.83 9.57
C GLY A 176 -1.56 -5.41 8.16
N VAL A 177 -0.52 -6.10 7.75
CA VAL A 177 -0.46 -6.83 6.49
C VAL A 177 -0.74 -8.30 6.77
N ASN A 178 -1.98 -8.72 6.56
CA ASN A 178 -2.38 -10.10 6.41
C ASN A 178 -2.29 -10.50 4.94
#